data_f26fc3f927fe9da771a71079ad70b769
#
_entry.id   f26fc3f927fe9da771a71079ad70b769
#
_cell.length_a   1.000
_cell.length_b   1.000
_cell.length_c   1.000
_cell.angle_alpha   90.00
_cell.angle_beta   90.00
_cell.angle_gamma   90.00
#
_symmetry.space_group_name_H-M   'P 1'
#
loop_
_entity.id
_entity.type
_entity.pdbx_description
1 polymer ?
#
loop_
_entity_poly.entity_id
_entity_poly.type
_entity_poly.pdbx_seq_one_letter_code
_entity_poly.pdbx_strand_id
1 'polypeptide(L)'
;TGTDGGEIGAGDDELEAARRWLANFDTETIPRSICDVSFSRSSGPGGQNVNKVNSKATLRLPLSALLPILPAVLRPAVSRSRYSAKDDLVIQADDSRKQIENVHRCFVKLHEMIVQAGREVVPGETSAEQMERVKKLQKAENEGRLKMKKKHSDKKSARRGGGK
;
A
#
# COMPACT_ATOMS: atom_id res chain seq x y z
N THR A 1 42.67 -9.57 3.63
CA THR A 1 42.01 -9.30 2.76
C THR A 1 40.71 -9.74 2.93
N GLY A 2 40.11 -9.74 3.53
CA GLY A 2 38.98 -10.09 3.83
C GLY A 2 37.94 -9.67 3.36
N THR A 3 37.71 -9.68 2.56
CA THR A 3 36.75 -9.26 2.04
C THR A 3 35.67 -9.76 2.17
N ASP A 4 35.22 -9.97 2.81
CA ASP A 4 34.16 -10.31 2.97
C ASP A 4 33.20 -9.80 2.43
N GLY A 5 32.97 -9.89 1.69
CA GLY A 5 32.05 -9.49 1.15
C GLY A 5 30.84 -9.47 1.46
N GLY A 6 30.56 -9.77 1.98
CA GLY A 6 29.40 -9.88 2.19
C GLY A 6 28.46 -9.18 2.19
N GLU A 7 28.36 -8.83 2.41
CA GLU A 7 27.51 -8.30 2.52
C GLU A 7 26.54 -8.18 2.24
N ILE A 8 26.21 -8.47 2.19
CA ILE A 8 25.26 -8.60 1.80
C ILE A 8 24.17 -8.17 2.30
N GLY A 9 23.65 -8.10 3.04
CA GLY A 9 22.58 -7.53 3.53
C GLY A 9 22.78 -6.13 3.73
N ALA A 10 21.79 -5.37 3.69
CA ALA A 10 21.85 -4.02 4.06
C ALA A 10 22.27 -3.93 5.53
N GLY A 11 23.16 -3.05 5.83
CA GLY A 11 23.57 -2.83 7.21
C GLY A 11 22.40 -2.30 8.03
N ASP A 12 22.55 -2.42 9.34
CA ASP A 12 21.50 -1.95 10.24
C ASP A 12 21.19 -0.47 10.05
N ASP A 13 22.19 0.33 9.71
CA ASP A 13 22.00 1.75 9.47
C ASP A 13 21.13 2.01 8.25
N GLU A 14 21.32 1.21 7.21
CA GLU A 14 20.51 1.33 5.99
C GLU A 14 19.09 0.91 6.24
N LEU A 15 18.89 -0.15 7.01
CA LEU A 15 17.55 -0.61 7.36
C LEU A 15 16.83 0.40 8.24
N GLU A 16 17.54 1.00 9.17
CA GLU A 16 16.96 2.02 10.03
C GLU A 16 16.59 3.27 9.23
N ALA A 17 17.46 3.68 8.32
CA ALA A 17 17.17 4.81 7.44
C ALA A 17 15.93 4.53 6.59
N ALA A 18 15.79 3.31 6.09
CA ALA A 18 14.62 2.90 5.32
C ALA A 18 13.35 2.93 6.17
N ARG A 19 13.43 2.49 7.42
CA ARG A 19 12.29 2.54 8.33
C ARG A 19 11.84 3.96 8.59
N ARG A 20 12.77 4.88 8.80
CA ARG A 20 12.46 6.29 9.00
C ARG A 20 11.83 6.89 7.75
N TRP A 21 12.39 6.57 6.60
CA TRP A 21 11.86 7.05 5.34
C TRP A 21 10.43 6.57 5.13
N LEU A 22 10.17 5.29 5.39
CA LEU A 22 8.83 4.70 5.25
C LEU A 22 7.84 5.30 6.27
N ALA A 23 8.31 5.62 7.46
CA ALA A 23 7.46 6.23 8.48
C ALA A 23 6.98 7.62 8.06
N ASN A 24 7.79 8.32 7.27
CA ASN A 24 7.45 9.65 6.78
C ASN A 24 6.93 9.65 5.35
N PHE A 25 6.83 8.46 4.76
CA PHE A 25 6.41 8.33 3.37
C PHE A 25 4.89 8.52 3.24
N ASP A 26 4.51 9.40 2.32
CA ASP A 26 3.10 9.62 2.01
C ASP A 26 2.93 9.73 0.50
N THR A 27 1.72 10.01 0.05
CA THR A 27 1.43 10.10 -1.38
C THR A 27 2.08 11.32 -2.05
N GLU A 28 2.58 12.26 -1.26
CA GLU A 28 3.22 13.46 -1.79
C GLU A 28 4.74 13.38 -1.78
N THR A 29 5.32 12.36 -1.15
CA THR A 29 6.77 12.19 -1.09
C THR A 29 7.39 12.08 -2.47
N ILE A 30 6.69 11.42 -3.38
CA ILE A 30 7.15 11.31 -4.77
C ILE A 30 6.60 12.50 -5.55
N PRO A 31 7.47 13.34 -6.14
CA PRO A 31 7.01 14.51 -6.87
C PRO A 31 6.17 14.10 -8.09
N ARG A 32 5.05 14.76 -8.27
CA ARG A 32 4.24 14.53 -9.46
C ARG A 32 4.94 14.96 -10.73
N SER A 33 5.91 15.84 -10.62
CA SER A 33 6.67 16.34 -11.77
C SER A 33 7.47 15.27 -12.49
N ILE A 34 7.85 14.19 -11.79
CA ILE A 34 8.57 13.08 -12.43
C ILE A 34 7.62 12.02 -12.97
N CYS A 35 6.33 12.15 -12.70
CA CYS A 35 5.32 11.21 -13.15
C CYS A 35 4.64 11.72 -14.41
N ASP A 36 4.39 10.82 -15.33
CA ASP A 36 3.67 11.13 -16.55
C ASP A 36 2.32 10.44 -16.51
N VAL A 37 1.25 11.22 -16.60
CA VAL A 37 -0.10 10.68 -16.52
C VAL A 37 -0.78 10.85 -17.88
N SER A 38 -1.30 9.75 -18.40
CA SER A 38 -2.05 9.78 -19.65
C SER A 38 -3.41 9.14 -19.43
N PHE A 39 -4.34 9.41 -20.34
CA PHE A 39 -5.67 8.87 -20.27
C PHE A 39 -6.00 8.09 -21.53
N SER A 40 -6.78 7.03 -21.35
CA SER A 40 -7.23 6.22 -22.45
C SER A 40 -8.63 5.71 -22.14
N ARG A 41 -9.23 5.04 -23.10
CA ARG A 41 -10.53 4.47 -22.90
C ARG A 41 -10.44 3.26 -21.98
N SER A 42 -11.43 3.14 -21.10
CA SER A 42 -11.52 1.97 -20.25
C SER A 42 -11.78 0.74 -21.11
N SER A 43 -11.12 -0.37 -20.79
CA SER A 43 -11.25 -1.59 -21.58
C SER A 43 -12.32 -2.54 -21.06
N GLY A 44 -13.14 -2.12 -20.13
CA GLY A 44 -14.18 -3.01 -19.60
C GLY A 44 -15.31 -3.27 -20.58
N PRO A 45 -16.00 -4.41 -20.45
CA PRO A 45 -17.21 -4.66 -21.25
C PRO A 45 -18.25 -3.70 -20.73
N GLY A 46 -18.52 -2.69 -21.42
CA GLY A 46 -19.43 -1.71 -20.91
C GLY A 46 -20.41 -1.26 -21.94
N GLY A 47 -21.37 -0.52 -21.50
CA GLY A 47 -22.31 0.10 -22.39
C GLY A 47 -21.66 1.18 -23.23
N GLN A 48 -22.48 1.84 -24.01
CA GLN A 48 -22.01 2.85 -24.95
C GLN A 48 -21.19 3.97 -24.32
N ASN A 49 -21.43 4.28 -23.05
CA ASN A 49 -20.72 5.36 -22.37
C ASN A 49 -19.24 5.06 -22.14
N VAL A 50 -18.90 3.79 -21.98
CA VAL A 50 -17.52 3.39 -21.74
C VAL A 50 -16.63 3.70 -22.93
N ASN A 51 -17.18 3.64 -24.13
CA ASN A 51 -16.43 3.90 -25.36
C ASN A 51 -16.22 5.37 -25.65
N LYS A 52 -16.95 6.25 -24.97
CA LYS A 52 -16.86 7.69 -25.22
C LYS A 52 -16.02 8.45 -24.22
N VAL A 53 -15.70 7.85 -23.07
CA VAL A 53 -15.01 8.55 -21.98
C VAL A 53 -13.62 7.98 -21.78
N ASN A 54 -12.62 8.82 -21.96
CA ASN A 54 -11.23 8.44 -21.69
C ASN A 54 -10.95 8.62 -20.20
N SER A 55 -11.45 7.71 -19.38
CA SER A 55 -11.32 7.83 -17.94
C SER A 55 -10.18 7.01 -17.37
N LYS A 56 -9.68 6.01 -18.10
CA LYS A 56 -8.58 5.20 -17.61
C LYS A 56 -7.31 6.02 -17.51
N ALA A 57 -6.76 6.10 -16.31
CA ALA A 57 -5.51 6.81 -16.07
C ALA A 57 -4.34 5.82 -16.10
N THR A 58 -3.27 6.21 -16.77
CA THR A 58 -2.03 5.46 -16.78
C THR A 58 -0.93 6.37 -16.25
N LEU A 59 -0.32 5.94 -15.15
CA LEU A 59 0.78 6.64 -14.54
C LEU A 59 2.08 5.96 -14.99
N ARG A 60 2.95 6.71 -15.60
CA ARG A 60 4.26 6.20 -16.02
C ARG A 60 5.32 6.96 -15.24
N LEU A 61 6.22 6.23 -14.62
CA LEU A 61 7.25 6.81 -13.78
C LEU A 61 8.58 6.15 -14.12
N PRO A 62 9.55 6.90 -14.68
CA PRO A 62 10.84 6.31 -14.99
C PRO A 62 11.53 5.84 -13.71
N LEU A 63 12.05 4.63 -13.73
CA LEU A 63 12.81 4.09 -12.59
C LEU A 63 14.03 4.95 -12.30
N SER A 64 14.67 5.48 -13.35
CA SER A 64 15.83 6.35 -13.18
C SER A 64 15.51 7.62 -12.38
N ALA A 65 14.26 8.07 -12.42
CA ALA A 65 13.83 9.23 -11.64
C ALA A 65 13.36 8.84 -10.23
N LEU A 66 12.80 7.67 -10.09
CA LEU A 66 12.27 7.21 -8.80
C LEU A 66 13.34 6.64 -7.87
N LEU A 67 14.22 5.80 -8.39
CA LEU A 67 15.18 5.08 -7.56
C LEU A 67 16.05 5.99 -6.68
N PRO A 68 16.53 7.14 -7.16
CA PRO A 68 17.30 8.03 -6.30
C PRO A 68 16.52 8.58 -5.09
N ILE A 69 15.20 8.63 -5.18
CA ILE A 69 14.35 9.12 -4.09
C ILE A 69 14.19 8.05 -3.01
N LEU A 70 14.27 6.79 -3.41
CA LEU A 70 14.05 5.67 -2.50
C LEU A 70 15.32 5.31 -1.74
N PRO A 71 15.18 4.80 -0.49
CA PRO A 71 16.31 4.18 0.19
C PRO A 71 16.89 3.06 -0.65
N ALA A 72 18.20 2.90 -0.60
CA ALA A 72 18.90 1.91 -1.42
C ALA A 72 18.35 0.51 -1.25
N VAL A 73 17.94 0.14 -0.04
CA VAL A 73 17.45 -1.21 0.24
C VAL A 73 16.12 -1.51 -0.44
N LEU A 74 15.33 -0.48 -0.77
CA LEU A 74 14.05 -0.65 -1.44
C LEU A 74 14.15 -0.75 -2.95
N ARG A 75 15.25 -0.27 -3.52
CA ARG A 75 15.40 -0.18 -4.97
C ARG A 75 15.22 -1.51 -5.70
N PRO A 76 15.85 -2.61 -5.27
CA PRO A 76 15.66 -3.88 -5.97
C PRO A 76 14.21 -4.37 -5.93
N ALA A 77 13.55 -4.25 -4.79
CA ALA A 77 12.17 -4.72 -4.67
C ALA A 77 11.20 -3.91 -5.54
N VAL A 78 11.39 -2.59 -5.60
CA VAL A 78 10.59 -1.73 -6.45
C VAL A 78 10.85 -2.01 -7.92
N SER A 79 12.10 -2.24 -8.28
CA SER A 79 12.46 -2.57 -9.67
C SER A 79 11.88 -3.89 -10.14
N ARG A 80 11.58 -4.80 -9.21
CA ARG A 80 11.00 -6.10 -9.53
C ARG A 80 9.50 -6.17 -9.27
N SER A 81 8.88 -5.04 -8.96
CA SER A 81 7.45 -5.02 -8.68
C SER A 81 6.64 -5.39 -9.93
N ARG A 82 5.38 -5.75 -9.69
CA ARG A 82 4.47 -6.10 -10.79
C ARG A 82 4.17 -4.95 -11.74
N TYR A 83 4.47 -3.72 -11.32
CA TYR A 83 4.26 -2.55 -12.16
C TYR A 83 5.49 -2.22 -13.01
N SER A 84 6.59 -2.92 -12.82
CA SER A 84 7.81 -2.67 -13.56
C SER A 84 7.66 -3.12 -15.02
N ALA A 85 7.98 -2.23 -15.95
CA ALA A 85 7.93 -2.52 -17.36
C ALA A 85 9.17 -1.89 -17.99
N LYS A 86 10.16 -2.68 -18.26
CA LYS A 86 11.47 -2.21 -18.75
C LYS A 86 12.07 -1.21 -17.75
N ASP A 87 12.26 0.01 -18.17
CA ASP A 87 12.87 1.05 -17.34
C ASP A 87 11.86 1.93 -16.61
N ASP A 88 10.59 1.61 -16.73
CA ASP A 88 9.52 2.43 -16.15
C ASP A 88 8.64 1.61 -15.22
N LEU A 89 7.96 2.31 -14.32
CA LEU A 89 6.81 1.77 -13.62
C LEU A 89 5.58 2.25 -14.36
N VAL A 90 4.65 1.33 -14.61
CA VAL A 90 3.38 1.65 -15.27
C VAL A 90 2.24 1.19 -14.39
N ILE A 91 1.44 2.13 -13.95
CA ILE A 91 0.31 1.86 -13.05
C ILE A 91 -0.96 2.38 -13.71
N GLN A 92 -1.97 1.53 -13.79
CA GLN A 92 -3.22 1.89 -14.44
C GLN A 92 -4.37 1.82 -13.43
N ALA A 93 -5.35 2.70 -13.63
CA ALA A 93 -6.56 2.69 -12.83
C ALA A 93 -7.74 3.12 -13.70
N ASP A 94 -8.79 2.31 -13.68
CA ASP A 94 -10.02 2.60 -14.41
C ASP A 94 -11.24 2.32 -13.53
N ASP A 95 -11.07 2.39 -12.23
CA ASP A 95 -12.13 2.06 -11.27
C ASP A 95 -13.29 3.06 -11.28
N SER A 96 -13.04 4.28 -11.71
CA SER A 96 -14.03 5.35 -11.69
C SER A 96 -14.25 5.90 -13.09
N ARG A 97 -15.38 6.58 -13.27
CA ARG A 97 -15.66 7.30 -14.50
C ARG A 97 -14.98 8.66 -14.52
N LYS A 98 -14.45 9.11 -13.37
CA LYS A 98 -13.79 10.41 -13.26
C LYS A 98 -12.30 10.24 -13.38
N GLN A 99 -11.71 10.98 -14.32
CA GLN A 99 -10.25 10.95 -14.53
C GLN A 99 -9.48 11.29 -13.28
N ILE A 100 -9.93 12.30 -12.54
CA ILE A 100 -9.24 12.74 -11.32
C ILE A 100 -9.17 11.62 -10.28
N GLU A 101 -10.26 10.88 -10.12
CA GLU A 101 -10.29 9.77 -9.17
C GLU A 101 -9.34 8.64 -9.60
N ASN A 102 -9.25 8.38 -10.90
CA ASN A 102 -8.36 7.35 -11.41
C ASN A 102 -6.90 7.76 -11.26
N VAL A 103 -6.57 9.03 -11.45
CA VAL A 103 -5.22 9.54 -11.19
C VAL A 103 -4.87 9.35 -9.72
N HIS A 104 -5.77 9.74 -8.83
CA HIS A 104 -5.57 9.54 -7.40
C HIS A 104 -5.34 8.05 -7.09
N ARG A 105 -6.11 7.19 -7.70
CA ARG A 105 -5.99 5.75 -7.51
C ARG A 105 -4.63 5.22 -7.97
N CYS A 106 -4.08 5.76 -9.04
CA CYS A 106 -2.74 5.41 -9.50
C CYS A 106 -1.70 5.76 -8.43
N PHE A 107 -1.80 6.94 -7.82
CA PHE A 107 -0.87 7.34 -6.76
C PHE A 107 -1.04 6.50 -5.51
N VAL A 108 -2.25 6.11 -5.17
CA VAL A 108 -2.51 5.20 -4.05
C VAL A 108 -1.85 3.85 -4.31
N LYS A 109 -2.01 3.31 -5.52
CA LYS A 109 -1.37 2.03 -5.89
C LYS A 109 0.15 2.12 -5.83
N LEU A 110 0.70 3.25 -6.28
CA LEU A 110 2.14 3.48 -6.19
C LEU A 110 2.60 3.49 -4.73
N HIS A 111 1.89 4.20 -3.89
CA HIS A 111 2.19 4.28 -2.47
C HIS A 111 2.13 2.88 -1.83
N GLU A 112 1.07 2.14 -2.07
CA GLU A 112 0.91 0.79 -1.53
C GLU A 112 2.01 -0.15 -1.99
N MET A 113 2.42 -0.05 -3.25
CA MET A 113 3.49 -0.89 -3.80
C MET A 113 4.81 -0.61 -3.08
N ILE A 114 5.13 0.65 -2.85
CA ILE A 114 6.37 1.03 -2.18
C ILE A 114 6.34 0.60 -0.71
N VAL A 115 5.22 0.77 -0.04
CA VAL A 115 5.06 0.31 1.34
C VAL A 115 5.21 -1.21 1.42
N GLN A 116 4.63 -1.93 0.48
CA GLN A 116 4.73 -3.38 0.45
C GLN A 116 6.18 -3.82 0.18
N ALA A 117 6.86 -3.15 -0.73
CA ALA A 117 8.28 -3.42 -0.99
C ALA A 117 9.11 -3.20 0.28
N GLY A 118 8.78 -2.16 1.03
CA GLY A 118 9.44 -1.89 2.29
C GLY A 118 9.23 -3.00 3.31
N ARG A 119 8.01 -3.52 3.39
CA ARG A 119 7.72 -4.63 4.30
C ARG A 119 8.48 -5.91 3.95
N GLU A 120 8.71 -6.13 2.67
CA GLU A 120 9.44 -7.31 2.24
C GLU A 120 10.93 -7.20 2.53
N VAL A 121 11.49 -6.02 2.38
CA VAL A 121 12.93 -5.82 2.46
C VAL A 121 13.38 -5.44 3.87
N VAL A 122 12.57 -4.66 4.57
CA VAL A 122 12.85 -4.28 5.95
C VAL A 122 12.07 -5.26 6.81
N PRO A 123 12.73 -6.28 7.36
CA PRO A 123 12.00 -7.24 8.14
C PRO A 123 11.38 -6.48 9.31
N GLY A 124 10.15 -6.75 9.47
CA GLY A 124 9.44 -6.09 10.50
C GLY A 124 10.00 -6.34 11.84
N GLU A 125 10.94 -5.55 12.22
CA GLU A 125 11.10 -5.43 13.55
C GLU A 125 9.93 -4.70 14.01
N THR A 126 8.92 -5.32 14.22
CA THR A 126 7.90 -4.76 15.01
C THR A 126 8.56 -4.53 16.32
N SER A 127 8.85 -3.32 16.58
CA SER A 127 9.31 -2.95 17.90
C SER A 127 8.29 -3.53 18.88
N ALA A 128 8.75 -3.90 20.05
CA ALA A 128 7.87 -4.40 21.10
C ALA A 128 6.67 -3.47 21.30
N GLU A 129 6.88 -2.17 21.16
CA GLU A 129 5.81 -1.18 21.26
C GLU A 129 4.74 -1.36 20.17
N GLN A 130 5.19 -1.62 18.96
CA GLN A 130 4.26 -1.80 17.84
C GLN A 130 3.50 -3.10 17.97
N MET A 131 4.14 -4.16 18.44
CA MET A 131 3.46 -5.42 18.74
C MET A 131 2.42 -5.23 19.84
N GLU A 132 2.74 -4.46 20.86
CA GLU A 132 1.78 -4.16 21.92
C GLU A 132 0.60 -3.38 21.41
N ARG A 133 0.82 -2.39 20.52
CA ARG A 133 -0.26 -1.62 19.92
C ARG A 133 -1.20 -2.52 19.13
N VAL A 134 -0.63 -3.40 18.33
CA VAL A 134 -1.44 -4.35 17.54
C VAL A 134 -2.23 -5.28 18.47
N LYS A 135 -1.58 -5.80 19.51
CA LYS A 135 -2.25 -6.65 20.48
C LYS A 135 -3.37 -5.92 21.20
N LYS A 136 -3.14 -4.66 21.57
CA LYS A 136 -4.17 -3.86 22.23
C LYS A 136 -5.37 -3.62 21.31
N LEU A 137 -5.11 -3.30 20.05
CA LEU A 137 -6.17 -3.09 19.07
C LEU A 137 -6.96 -4.36 18.83
N GLN A 138 -6.28 -5.49 18.69
CA GLN A 138 -6.96 -6.78 18.51
C GLN A 138 -7.76 -7.17 19.74
N LYS A 139 -7.22 -6.94 20.93
CA LYS A 139 -7.91 -7.21 22.16
C LYS A 139 -9.16 -6.35 22.32
N ALA A 140 -9.04 -5.05 22.03
CA ALA A 140 -10.18 -4.14 22.08
C ALA A 140 -11.27 -4.55 21.11
N GLU A 141 -10.89 -4.94 19.90
CA GLU A 141 -11.82 -5.41 18.89
C GLU A 141 -12.53 -6.68 19.33
N ASN A 142 -11.78 -7.65 19.87
CA ASN A 142 -12.35 -8.90 20.37
C ASN A 142 -13.28 -8.66 21.56
N GLU A 143 -12.90 -7.79 22.49
CA GLU A 143 -13.75 -7.44 23.62
C GLU A 143 -15.03 -6.77 23.16
N GLY A 144 -14.96 -5.87 22.20
CA GLY A 144 -16.14 -5.24 21.63
C GLY A 144 -17.06 -6.26 20.99
N ARG A 145 -16.48 -7.18 20.23
CA ARG A 145 -17.25 -8.24 19.58
C ARG A 145 -17.92 -9.16 20.61
N LEU A 146 -17.19 -9.53 21.65
CA LEU A 146 -17.73 -10.37 22.71
C LEU A 146 -18.84 -9.68 23.48
N LYS A 147 -18.70 -8.38 23.75
CA LYS A 147 -19.76 -7.60 24.40
C LYS A 147 -21.02 -7.55 23.55
N MET A 148 -20.87 -7.34 22.24
CA MET A 148 -22.01 -7.35 21.33
C MET A 148 -22.69 -8.71 21.32
N LYS A 149 -21.90 -9.77 21.28
CA LYS A 149 -22.42 -11.14 21.29
C LYS A 149 -23.17 -11.44 22.59
N LYS A 150 -22.63 -11.01 23.70
CA LYS A 150 -23.29 -11.18 25.01
C LYS A 150 -24.59 -10.39 25.08
N LYS A 151 -24.60 -9.16 24.57
CA LYS A 151 -25.80 -8.33 24.52
C LYS A 151 -26.89 -9.00 23.70
N HIS A 152 -26.54 -9.60 22.59
CA HIS A 152 -27.52 -10.35 21.79
C HIS A 152 -28.03 -11.57 22.50
N SER A 153 -27.16 -12.29 23.19
CA SER A 153 -27.52 -13.46 23.95
C SER A 153 -28.46 -13.09 25.10
N ASP A 154 -28.17 -12.02 25.83
CA ASP A 154 -29.00 -11.55 26.93
C ASP A 154 -30.37 -11.10 26.44
N LYS A 155 -30.46 -10.41 25.33
CA LYS A 155 -31.71 -10.03 24.68
C LYS A 155 -32.55 -11.26 24.34
N LYS A 156 -31.89 -12.28 23.82
CA LYS A 156 -32.55 -13.53 23.43
C LYS A 156 -33.07 -14.28 24.65
N SER A 157 -32.28 -14.29 25.70
CA SER A 157 -32.70 -14.91 26.96
C SER A 157 -33.89 -14.17 27.60
N ALA A 158 -33.86 -12.84 27.59
CA ALA A 158 -34.95 -12.03 28.12
C ALA A 158 -36.24 -12.28 27.36
N ARG A 159 -36.17 -12.43 26.04
CA ARG A 159 -37.36 -12.74 25.24
C ARG A 159 -37.91 -14.12 25.54
N ARG A 160 -37.05 -15.10 25.81
CA ARG A 160 -37.50 -16.45 26.20
C ARG A 160 -38.08 -16.47 27.61
N GLY A 161 -37.49 -15.68 28.51
CA GLY A 161 -37.99 -15.61 29.89
C GLY A 161 -39.28 -14.85 30.07
N GLY A 162 -39.63 -13.97 29.09
CA GLY A 162 -40.89 -13.22 29.17
C GLY A 162 -42.09 -13.93 28.63
N GLY A 163 -41.95 -15.16 28.24
CA GLY A 163 -43.03 -15.89 27.61
C GLY A 163 -43.89 -16.73 28.54
N LYS A 164 -43.99 -16.35 29.77
CA LYS A 164 -44.92 -17.07 30.65
C LYS A 164 -46.22 -16.33 30.78
#